data_2a3061e134885df797b86eae220c5bcc
#
_entry.id   2a3061e134885df797b86eae220c5bcc
#
_cell.length_a   1.000
_cell.length_b   1.000
_cell.length_c   1.000
_cell.angle_alpha   90.00
_cell.angle_beta   90.00
_cell.angle_gamma   90.00
#
_symmetry.space_group_name_H-M   'P 1'
#
loop_
_entity.id
_entity.type
_entity.pdbx_description
1 polymer ?
#
loop_
_entity_poly.entity_id
_entity_poly.type
_entity_poly.pdbx_seq_one_letter_code
_entity_poly.pdbx_strand_id
1 'polypeptide(L)'
;MYSPEPLKGTLQTILLKVLKDHGKMYGYEITQRVKELSEGRIHLTEGSLYPMLHRLEAEGMLKTETVLMGKRVRKYYALTAEGRSLVKERLNELFDFIKTISTVLQVKIT
;
A
#
# COMPACT_ATOMS: atom_id res chain seq x y z
N MET A 1 17.78 0.93 -2.48
CA MET A 1 16.41 0.80 -3.04
C MET A 1 16.22 -0.59 -3.64
N TYR A 2 15.04 -1.14 -3.51
CA TYR A 2 14.71 -2.44 -4.08
C TYR A 2 14.45 -2.33 -5.57
N SER A 3 14.70 -3.41 -6.32
CA SER A 3 14.28 -3.50 -7.71
C SER A 3 12.74 -3.47 -7.78
N PRO A 4 12.16 -3.15 -8.97
CA PRO A 4 10.70 -3.02 -9.09
C PRO A 4 9.91 -4.31 -8.84
N GLU A 5 10.44 -5.48 -9.10
CA GLU A 5 9.69 -6.73 -9.05
C GLU A 5 9.14 -7.06 -7.65
N PRO A 6 9.94 -7.03 -6.56
CA PRO A 6 9.38 -7.31 -5.24
C PRO A 6 8.31 -6.30 -4.84
N LEU A 7 8.51 -5.02 -5.15
CA LEU A 7 7.55 -3.97 -4.85
C LEU A 7 6.25 -4.20 -5.64
N LYS A 8 6.36 -4.54 -6.91
CA LYS A 8 5.22 -4.76 -7.79
C LYS A 8 4.27 -5.82 -7.25
N GLY A 9 4.83 -6.91 -6.68
CA GLY A 9 4.01 -7.98 -6.12
C GLY A 9 3.41 -7.67 -4.75
N THR A 10 3.88 -6.62 -4.07
CA THR A 10 3.46 -6.32 -2.70
C THR A 10 2.82 -4.94 -2.53
N LEU A 11 2.79 -4.13 -3.57
CA LEU A 11 2.32 -2.75 -3.48
C LEU A 11 0.89 -2.65 -2.94
N GLN A 12 -0.02 -3.49 -3.41
CA GLN A 12 -1.40 -3.50 -2.91
C GLN A 12 -1.43 -3.69 -1.40
N THR A 13 -0.71 -4.69 -0.91
CA THR A 13 -0.67 -5.00 0.53
C THR A 13 -0.08 -3.83 1.31
N ILE A 14 0.99 -3.22 0.80
CA ILE A 14 1.61 -2.06 1.44
C ILE A 14 0.62 -0.91 1.57
N LEU A 15 -0.07 -0.56 0.49
CA LEU A 15 -1.01 0.56 0.50
C LEU A 15 -2.17 0.31 1.43
N LEU A 16 -2.75 -0.90 1.40
CA LEU A 16 -3.86 -1.27 2.27
C LEU A 16 -3.45 -1.20 3.74
N LYS A 17 -2.29 -1.73 4.08
CA LYS A 17 -1.82 -1.74 5.47
C LYS A 17 -1.52 -0.34 5.99
N VAL A 18 -0.88 0.47 5.17
CA VAL A 18 -0.54 1.85 5.56
C VAL A 18 -1.80 2.65 5.81
N LEU A 19 -2.81 2.52 4.96
CA LEU A 19 -4.08 3.23 5.14
C LEU A 19 -4.85 2.70 6.36
N LYS A 20 -4.74 1.40 6.66
CA LYS A 20 -5.36 0.86 7.86
C LYS A 20 -4.73 1.43 9.11
N ASP A 21 -3.40 1.47 9.18
CA ASP A 21 -2.68 1.86 10.39
C ASP A 21 -2.68 3.37 10.64
N HIS A 22 -2.69 4.16 9.59
CA HIS A 22 -2.50 5.61 9.69
C HIS A 22 -3.72 6.44 9.30
N GLY A 23 -4.79 5.79 8.82
CA GLY A 23 -6.01 6.47 8.43
C GLY A 23 -5.92 7.07 7.03
N LYS A 24 -6.87 7.94 6.71
CA LYS A 24 -6.95 8.54 5.37
C LYS A 24 -5.73 9.41 5.08
N MET A 25 -5.24 9.33 3.85
CA MET A 25 -4.09 10.10 3.41
C MET A 25 -4.25 10.47 1.94
N TYR A 26 -3.63 11.60 1.55
CA TYR A 26 -3.52 11.90 0.12
C TYR A 26 -2.21 11.29 -0.43
N GLY A 27 -2.10 11.26 -1.75
CA GLY A 27 -1.02 10.52 -2.41
C GLY A 27 0.38 10.84 -1.92
N TYR A 28 0.70 12.13 -1.78
CA TYR A 28 2.02 12.52 -1.30
C TYR A 28 2.30 12.01 0.13
N GLU A 29 1.29 12.08 1.02
CA GLU A 29 1.44 11.56 2.37
C GLU A 29 1.74 10.05 2.37
N ILE A 30 1.06 9.31 1.49
CA ILE A 30 1.29 7.87 1.36
C ILE A 30 2.74 7.60 0.99
N THR A 31 3.26 8.32 -0.02
CA THR A 31 4.65 8.13 -0.45
C THR A 31 5.63 8.43 0.67
N GLN A 32 5.40 9.51 1.43
CA GLN A 32 6.27 9.89 2.53
C GLN A 32 6.20 8.88 3.67
N ARG A 33 5.02 8.38 3.98
CA ARG A 33 4.86 7.38 5.05
C ARG A 33 5.57 6.08 4.70
N VAL A 34 5.42 5.61 3.46
CA VAL A 34 6.10 4.39 3.02
C VAL A 34 7.61 4.58 3.05
N LYS A 35 8.08 5.75 2.65
CA LYS A 35 9.50 6.08 2.69
C LYS A 35 10.02 6.00 4.14
N GLU A 36 9.32 6.61 5.08
CA GLU A 36 9.70 6.59 6.49
C GLU A 36 9.69 5.17 7.05
N LEU A 37 8.61 4.42 6.82
CA LEU A 37 8.47 3.06 7.34
C LEU A 37 9.52 2.11 6.79
N SER A 38 10.00 2.35 5.58
CA SER A 38 11.02 1.53 4.94
C SER A 38 12.43 2.04 5.17
N GLU A 39 12.59 3.05 6.01
CA GLU A 39 13.88 3.71 6.27
C GLU A 39 14.53 4.20 4.98
N GLY A 40 13.73 4.76 4.09
CA GLY A 40 14.17 5.31 2.83
C GLY A 40 14.41 4.30 1.71
N ARG A 41 14.11 3.02 1.94
CA ARG A 41 14.40 1.96 0.96
C ARG A 41 13.31 1.78 -0.09
N ILE A 42 12.11 2.28 0.15
CA ILE A 42 11.01 2.22 -0.82
C ILE A 42 10.57 3.63 -1.18
N HIS A 43 10.74 3.97 -2.45
CA HIS A 43 10.29 5.25 -3.02
C HIS A 43 9.19 4.97 -4.03
N LEU A 44 7.95 5.28 -3.66
CA LEU A 44 6.83 5.12 -4.58
C LEU A 44 6.80 6.28 -5.57
N THR A 45 6.72 5.94 -6.85
CA THR A 45 6.55 6.95 -7.89
C THR A 45 5.06 7.16 -8.15
N GLU A 46 4.72 8.29 -8.74
CA GLU A 46 3.33 8.56 -9.15
C GLU A 46 2.84 7.49 -10.13
N GLY A 47 3.73 7.05 -11.03
CA GLY A 47 3.39 6.02 -12.01
C GLY A 47 3.07 4.66 -11.41
N SER A 48 3.58 4.33 -10.23
CA SER A 48 3.24 3.10 -9.54
C SER A 48 2.08 3.29 -8.57
N LEU A 49 2.03 4.44 -7.88
CA LEU A 49 1.05 4.70 -6.84
C LEU A 49 -0.37 4.91 -7.36
N TYR A 50 -0.55 5.88 -8.26
CA TYR A 50 -1.91 6.29 -8.66
C TYR A 50 -2.68 5.23 -9.42
N PRO A 51 -2.09 4.46 -10.34
CA PRO A 51 -2.83 3.36 -10.95
C PRO A 51 -3.34 2.33 -9.93
N MET A 52 -2.54 2.03 -8.92
CA MET A 52 -2.97 1.10 -7.87
C MET A 52 -4.08 1.68 -7.01
N LEU A 53 -3.97 2.97 -6.63
CA LEU A 53 -5.02 3.63 -5.85
C LEU A 53 -6.34 3.65 -6.63
N HIS A 54 -6.29 3.98 -7.93
CA HIS A 54 -7.48 4.01 -8.77
C HIS A 54 -8.09 2.62 -8.92
N ARG A 55 -7.26 1.61 -9.06
CA ARG A 55 -7.70 0.22 -9.15
C ARG A 55 -8.41 -0.21 -7.87
N LEU A 56 -7.81 0.08 -6.71
CA LEU A 56 -8.41 -0.28 -5.42
C LEU A 56 -9.71 0.47 -5.17
N GLU A 57 -9.80 1.72 -5.61
CA GLU A 57 -11.03 2.49 -5.54
C GLU A 57 -12.11 1.86 -6.42
N ALA A 58 -11.76 1.51 -7.66
CA ALA A 58 -12.69 0.88 -8.60
C ALA A 58 -13.20 -0.47 -8.10
N GLU A 59 -12.36 -1.19 -7.36
CA GLU A 59 -12.74 -2.49 -6.78
C GLU A 59 -13.49 -2.36 -5.45
N GLY A 60 -13.74 -1.13 -4.99
CA GLY A 60 -14.49 -0.90 -3.76
C GLY A 60 -13.68 -1.06 -2.47
N MET A 61 -12.36 -1.17 -2.57
CA MET A 61 -11.49 -1.31 -1.40
C MET A 61 -11.11 0.03 -0.78
N LEU A 62 -11.13 1.10 -1.58
CA LEU A 62 -10.87 2.46 -1.12
C LEU A 62 -12.04 3.36 -1.48
N LYS A 63 -12.23 4.37 -0.64
CA LYS A 63 -13.13 5.49 -0.94
C LYS A 63 -12.30 6.76 -0.92
N THR A 64 -12.80 7.80 -1.56
CA THR A 64 -12.10 9.07 -1.67
C THR A 64 -12.92 10.21 -1.08
N GLU A 65 -12.21 11.22 -0.61
CA GLU A 65 -12.80 12.44 -0.10
C GLU A 65 -11.99 13.60 -0.67
N THR A 66 -12.67 14.55 -1.27
CA THR A 66 -12.04 15.73 -1.84
C THR A 66 -12.14 16.89 -0.88
N VAL A 67 -11.01 17.54 -0.59
CA VAL A 67 -10.94 18.67 0.32
C VAL A 67 -10.35 19.87 -0.42
N LEU A 68 -10.99 21.03 -0.26
CA LEU A 68 -10.47 22.28 -0.81
C LEU A 68 -9.37 22.84 0.09
N MET A 69 -8.22 23.12 -0.51
CA MET A 69 -7.07 23.70 0.15
C MET A 69 -6.75 25.01 -0.57
N GLY A 70 -7.45 26.08 -0.20
CA GLY A 70 -7.39 27.34 -0.95
C GLY A 70 -7.94 27.17 -2.35
N LYS A 71 -7.11 27.38 -3.36
CA LYS A 71 -7.48 27.18 -4.77
C LYS A 71 -7.17 25.77 -5.28
N ARG A 72 -6.57 24.91 -4.42
CA ARG A 72 -6.21 23.55 -4.78
C ARG A 72 -7.22 22.57 -4.23
N VAL A 73 -7.35 21.45 -4.91
CA VAL A 73 -8.18 20.34 -4.49
C VAL A 73 -7.26 19.20 -4.08
N ARG A 74 -7.48 18.65 -2.89
CA ARG A 74 -6.69 17.52 -2.40
C ARG A 74 -7.60 16.32 -2.24
N LYS A 75 -7.20 15.21 -2.83
CA LYS A 75 -7.96 13.97 -2.80
C LYS A 75 -7.36 13.02 -1.76
N TYR A 76 -8.15 12.67 -0.75
CA TYR A 76 -7.76 11.73 0.30
C TYR A 76 -8.33 10.36 -0.01
N TYR A 77 -7.56 9.33 0.32
CA TYR A 77 -7.95 7.93 0.16
C TYR A 77 -8.09 7.30 1.54
N ALA A 78 -9.12 6.49 1.73
CA ALA A 78 -9.37 5.78 2.98
C ALA A 78 -9.90 4.39 2.66
N LEU A 79 -9.70 3.45 3.60
CA LEU A 79 -10.25 2.10 3.42
C LEU A 79 -11.77 2.09 3.59
N THR A 80 -12.44 1.31 2.76
CA THR A 80 -13.82 0.91 2.98
C THR A 80 -13.84 -0.26 3.97
N ALA A 81 -15.05 -0.71 4.37
CA ALA A 81 -15.19 -1.91 5.19
C ALA A 81 -14.59 -3.13 4.47
N GLU A 82 -14.84 -3.25 3.18
CA GLU A 82 -14.29 -4.31 2.33
C GLU A 82 -12.76 -4.23 2.28
N GLY A 83 -12.21 -3.03 2.18
CA GLY A 83 -10.77 -2.83 2.19
C GLY A 83 -10.13 -3.28 3.50
N ARG A 84 -10.79 -3.00 4.63
CA ARG A 84 -10.29 -3.43 5.95
C ARG A 84 -10.25 -4.95 6.07
N SER A 85 -11.26 -5.63 5.56
CA SER A 85 -11.29 -7.09 5.55
C SER A 85 -10.17 -7.65 4.67
N LEU A 86 -9.95 -7.01 3.52
CA LEU A 86 -8.92 -7.44 2.58
C LEU A 86 -7.50 -7.33 3.15
N VAL A 87 -7.24 -6.33 3.99
CA VAL A 87 -5.90 -6.15 4.59
C VAL A 87 -5.45 -7.42 5.30
N LYS A 88 -6.30 -7.96 6.17
CA LYS A 88 -5.95 -9.16 6.94
C LYS A 88 -5.68 -10.34 6.02
N GLU A 89 -6.53 -10.54 5.03
CA GLU A 89 -6.38 -11.62 4.06
C GLU A 89 -5.07 -11.50 3.29
N ARG A 90 -4.75 -10.31 2.80
CA ARG A 90 -3.52 -10.08 2.04
C ARG A 90 -2.25 -10.25 2.89
N LEU A 91 -2.30 -9.83 4.16
CA LEU A 91 -1.18 -10.03 5.06
C LEU A 91 -0.94 -11.51 5.31
N ASN A 92 -2.01 -12.27 5.55
CA ASN A 92 -1.88 -13.71 5.76
C ASN A 92 -1.31 -14.41 4.53
N GLU A 93 -1.78 -14.06 3.35
CA GLU A 93 -1.26 -14.60 2.09
C GLU A 93 0.23 -14.28 1.92
N LEU A 94 0.61 -13.04 2.21
CA LEU A 94 2.00 -12.61 2.05
C LEU A 94 2.92 -13.35 3.02
N PHE A 95 2.54 -13.44 4.29
CA PHE A 95 3.36 -14.16 5.27
C PHE A 95 3.47 -15.64 4.94
N ASP A 96 2.38 -16.26 4.50
CA ASP A 96 2.40 -17.65 4.07
C ASP A 96 3.34 -17.84 2.87
N PHE A 97 3.27 -16.94 1.91
CA PHE A 97 4.13 -16.96 0.73
C PHE A 97 5.61 -16.81 1.13
N ILE A 98 5.92 -15.88 2.02
CA ILE A 98 7.29 -15.67 2.50
C ILE A 98 7.82 -16.95 3.16
N LYS A 99 7.01 -17.60 4.00
CA LYS A 99 7.40 -18.85 4.65
C LYS A 99 7.66 -19.95 3.62
N THR A 100 6.80 -20.06 2.62
CA THR A 100 6.94 -21.07 1.58
C THR A 100 8.21 -20.84 0.76
N ILE A 101 8.46 -19.60 0.35
CA ILE A 101 9.67 -19.26 -0.40
C ILE A 101 10.92 -19.52 0.45
N SER A 102 10.88 -19.16 1.73
CA SER A 102 11.97 -19.44 2.65
C SER A 102 12.31 -20.94 2.70
N THR A 103 11.28 -21.78 2.73
CA THR A 103 11.46 -23.24 2.72
C THR A 103 12.09 -23.72 1.41
N VAL A 104 11.58 -23.21 0.27
CA VAL A 104 12.12 -23.58 -1.04
C VAL A 104 13.59 -23.19 -1.16
N LEU A 105 13.94 -21.99 -0.70
CA LEU A 105 15.31 -21.49 -0.79
C LEU A 105 16.22 -22.00 0.31
N GLN A 106 15.64 -22.69 1.30
CA GLN A 106 16.38 -23.22 2.46
C GLN A 106 17.09 -22.09 3.23
N VAL A 107 16.43 -20.96 3.40
CA VAL A 107 16.92 -19.76 4.08
C VAL A 107 15.95 -19.41 5.21
N LYS A 108 16.48 -19.08 6.38
CA LYS A 108 15.64 -18.59 7.49
C LYS A 108 15.42 -17.09 7.34
N ILE A 109 14.18 -16.68 7.53
CA ILE A 109 13.82 -15.27 7.62
C ILE A 109 13.42 -15.01 9.08
N THR A 110 14.18 -14.15 9.75
CA THR A 110 13.95 -13.81 11.14
C THR A 110 13.18 -12.49 11.27
#